data_3326bfde2bdeebae8d0f86e26c62c83c
#
_entry.id   3326bfde2bdeebae8d0f86e26c62c83c
#
_cell.length_a   1.000
_cell.length_b   1.000
_cell.length_c   1.000
_cell.angle_alpha   90.00
_cell.angle_beta   90.00
_cell.angle_gamma   90.00
#
_symmetry.space_group_name_H-M   'P 1'
#
loop_
_entity.id
_entity.type
_entity.pdbx_description
1 polymer ?
#
loop_
_entity_poly.entity_id
_entity_poly.type
_entity_poly.pdbx_seq_one_letter_code
_entity_poly.pdbx_strand_id
1 'polypeptide(L)'
;MWRAADVADPTTWTFELTDDHRREIVAAARSASTSATPSVTESASFPLPTLGPEIARWTAELAHGRAFQLVRGFPVDELDPHETRTAFLGLGSHLGVPVGQNRSGEILTDIRDERLPAEEPHVRRYRTRLRQDFHTDGADIVGLLCLNTALRGGESRIASAGAVYNALLESRPDLLEVLHRPFHWDRQGEEGPGEQPWFELPPLSEVDGTPRFFYLGWYIRDAQRHPEVPRLTDEQLEAMELLEAIANDPAVHVEMDFRPGDIQWINNGRVLHAREAYDDAEDPAERRHLLRLWLAAHDFTSVEGELRAGLGPDAPVTSS
;
A
#
# COMPACT_ATOMS: atom_id res chain seq x y z
N MET A 1 7.76 -9.05 13.68
CA MET A 1 8.51 -7.78 13.80
C MET A 1 9.93 -8.02 13.29
N TRP A 2 10.49 -7.09 12.55
CA TRP A 2 11.84 -7.16 11.98
C TRP A 2 12.45 -5.75 11.90
N ARG A 3 13.78 -5.65 11.91
CA ARG A 3 14.58 -4.47 11.58
C ARG A 3 15.38 -4.75 10.30
N ALA A 4 16.02 -3.75 9.72
CA ALA A 4 16.79 -3.89 8.48
C ALA A 4 17.79 -5.07 8.49
N ALA A 5 18.48 -5.27 9.60
CA ALA A 5 19.45 -6.37 9.75
C ALA A 5 18.80 -7.77 9.68
N ASP A 6 17.54 -7.91 10.13
CA ASP A 6 16.82 -9.21 10.15
C ASP A 6 16.39 -9.65 8.74
N VAL A 7 16.31 -8.72 7.80
CA VAL A 7 15.86 -8.90 6.41
C VAL A 7 16.89 -8.39 5.40
N ALA A 8 18.16 -8.35 5.81
CA ALA A 8 19.26 -7.86 4.97
C ALA A 8 19.52 -8.70 3.72
N ASP A 9 19.17 -10.00 3.75
CA ASP A 9 19.30 -10.88 2.61
C ASP A 9 17.98 -10.92 1.81
N PRO A 10 17.91 -10.25 0.63
CA PRO A 10 16.71 -10.19 -0.17
C PRO A 10 16.25 -11.54 -0.72
N THR A 11 17.11 -12.55 -0.77
CA THR A 11 16.70 -13.88 -1.24
C THR A 11 15.73 -14.57 -0.29
N THR A 12 15.68 -14.14 0.98
CA THR A 12 14.79 -14.71 2.00
C THR A 12 13.34 -14.23 1.88
N TRP A 13 13.10 -13.12 1.18
CA TRP A 13 11.77 -12.50 1.01
C TRP A 13 11.42 -12.20 -0.44
N THR A 14 12.25 -12.64 -1.40
CA THR A 14 11.95 -12.57 -2.83
C THR A 14 11.58 -13.95 -3.34
N PHE A 15 10.45 -14.04 -4.03
CA PHE A 15 10.03 -15.23 -4.75
C PHE A 15 10.20 -14.99 -6.26
N GLU A 16 11.03 -15.81 -6.90
CA GLU A 16 11.22 -15.76 -8.36
C GLU A 16 10.21 -16.67 -9.06
N LEU A 17 9.39 -16.10 -9.95
CA LEU A 17 8.45 -16.86 -10.77
C LEU A 17 9.23 -17.72 -11.77
N THR A 18 8.92 -19.01 -11.83
CA THR A 18 9.45 -19.92 -12.83
C THR A 18 8.78 -19.70 -14.19
N ASP A 19 9.36 -20.25 -15.27
CA ASP A 19 8.73 -20.20 -16.59
C ASP A 19 7.34 -20.89 -16.62
N ASP A 20 7.12 -21.91 -15.79
CA ASP A 20 5.83 -22.55 -15.65
C ASP A 20 4.80 -21.61 -15.01
N HIS A 21 5.17 -20.90 -13.94
CA HIS A 21 4.32 -19.90 -13.32
C HIS A 21 3.97 -18.76 -14.30
N ARG A 22 4.95 -18.26 -15.04
CA ARG A 22 4.74 -17.21 -16.05
C ARG A 22 3.75 -17.66 -17.12
N ARG A 23 3.94 -18.87 -17.68
CA ARG A 23 3.02 -19.45 -18.69
C ARG A 23 1.60 -19.61 -18.14
N GLU A 24 1.46 -20.04 -16.90
CA GLU A 24 0.16 -20.19 -16.24
C GLU A 24 -0.55 -18.85 -16.11
N ILE A 25 0.16 -17.79 -15.63
CA ILE A 25 -0.38 -16.43 -15.53
C ILE A 25 -0.82 -15.90 -16.90
N VAL A 26 0.02 -16.05 -17.94
CA VAL A 26 -0.29 -15.61 -19.31
C VAL A 26 -1.52 -16.32 -19.85
N ALA A 27 -1.61 -17.63 -19.66
CA ALA A 27 -2.76 -18.42 -20.13
C ALA A 27 -4.05 -18.01 -19.41
N ALA A 28 -4.01 -17.83 -18.10
CA ALA A 28 -5.15 -17.38 -17.30
C ALA A 28 -5.60 -15.96 -17.69
N ALA A 29 -4.64 -15.04 -17.90
CA ALA A 29 -4.92 -13.68 -18.33
C ALA A 29 -5.65 -13.64 -19.68
N ARG A 30 -5.13 -14.35 -20.68
CA ARG A 30 -5.74 -14.42 -22.01
C ARG A 30 -7.13 -15.04 -21.99
N SER A 31 -7.33 -16.05 -21.14
CA SER A 31 -8.65 -16.67 -20.96
C SER A 31 -9.66 -15.72 -20.33
N ALA A 32 -9.23 -14.91 -19.33
CA ALA A 32 -10.08 -13.98 -18.61
C ALA A 32 -10.31 -12.65 -19.36
N SER A 33 -9.38 -12.23 -20.24
CA SER A 33 -9.42 -10.96 -20.98
C SER A 33 -10.43 -10.93 -22.15
N THR A 34 -11.41 -11.83 -22.19
CA THR A 34 -12.46 -11.82 -23.21
C THR A 34 -13.47 -10.68 -23.05
N SER A 35 -13.47 -9.99 -21.89
CA SER A 35 -14.27 -8.80 -21.60
C SER A 35 -13.45 -7.53 -21.82
N ALA A 36 -14.07 -6.45 -22.28
CA ALA A 36 -13.42 -5.14 -22.47
C ALA A 36 -12.95 -4.46 -21.19
N THR A 37 -13.43 -4.93 -20.04
CA THR A 37 -13.04 -4.40 -18.71
C THR A 37 -12.55 -5.56 -17.85
N PRO A 38 -11.36 -5.44 -17.20
CA PRO A 38 -10.91 -6.44 -16.24
C PRO A 38 -11.96 -6.62 -15.13
N SER A 39 -12.44 -7.83 -14.97
CA SER A 39 -13.54 -8.13 -14.03
C SER A 39 -13.25 -9.31 -13.11
N VAL A 40 -11.98 -9.71 -12.99
CA VAL A 40 -11.59 -10.82 -12.12
C VAL A 40 -11.66 -10.36 -10.67
N THR A 41 -12.71 -10.77 -9.96
CA THR A 41 -12.92 -10.44 -8.53
C THR A 41 -12.83 -11.67 -7.64
N GLU A 42 -12.85 -12.87 -8.23
CA GLU A 42 -12.81 -14.15 -7.53
C GLU A 42 -11.70 -15.05 -8.08
N SER A 43 -10.95 -15.69 -7.20
CA SER A 43 -9.85 -16.60 -7.56
C SER A 43 -10.29 -17.78 -8.43
N ALA A 44 -11.53 -18.25 -8.28
CA ALA A 44 -12.09 -19.31 -9.10
C ALA A 44 -12.17 -18.95 -10.60
N SER A 45 -12.28 -17.66 -10.94
CA SER A 45 -12.30 -17.17 -12.32
C SER A 45 -10.89 -16.94 -12.91
N PHE A 46 -9.85 -17.08 -12.09
CA PHE A 46 -8.44 -16.96 -12.49
C PHE A 46 -7.63 -18.13 -11.93
N PRO A 47 -7.76 -19.35 -12.47
CA PRO A 47 -7.15 -20.55 -11.91
C PRO A 47 -5.63 -20.55 -12.09
N LEU A 48 -4.91 -20.78 -10.97
CA LEU A 48 -3.45 -20.85 -10.89
C LEU A 48 -3.03 -22.14 -10.16
N PRO A 49 -3.27 -23.34 -10.73
CA PRO A 49 -3.02 -24.59 -10.02
C PRO A 49 -1.56 -24.82 -9.64
N THR A 50 -0.60 -24.33 -10.43
CA THR A 50 0.83 -24.47 -10.14
C THR A 50 1.31 -23.41 -9.15
N LEU A 51 0.87 -22.17 -9.30
CA LEU A 51 1.28 -21.03 -8.46
C LEU A 51 0.46 -20.94 -7.16
N GLY A 52 -0.74 -21.47 -7.10
CA GLY A 52 -1.64 -21.39 -5.95
C GLY A 52 -1.00 -21.80 -4.62
N PRO A 53 -0.23 -22.92 -4.51
CA PRO A 53 0.48 -23.28 -3.29
C PRO A 53 1.50 -22.22 -2.82
N GLU A 54 2.15 -21.51 -3.74
CA GLU A 54 3.08 -20.44 -3.40
C GLU A 54 2.34 -19.18 -2.93
N ILE A 55 1.20 -18.86 -3.58
CA ILE A 55 0.34 -17.75 -3.14
C ILE A 55 -0.15 -17.99 -1.70
N ALA A 56 -0.52 -19.21 -1.35
CA ALA A 56 -0.91 -19.56 0.01
C ALA A 56 0.24 -19.32 1.03
N ARG A 57 1.50 -19.57 0.62
CA ARG A 57 2.68 -19.22 1.45
C ARG A 57 2.84 -17.71 1.59
N TRP A 58 2.66 -16.94 0.51
CA TRP A 58 2.72 -15.47 0.59
C TRP A 58 1.63 -14.93 1.53
N THR A 59 0.41 -15.47 1.45
CA THR A 59 -0.69 -15.12 2.36
C THR A 59 -0.30 -15.36 3.82
N ALA A 60 0.30 -16.52 4.13
CA ALA A 60 0.79 -16.83 5.47
C ALA A 60 1.92 -15.88 5.93
N GLU A 61 2.85 -15.50 5.04
CA GLU A 61 3.89 -14.51 5.33
C GLU A 61 3.31 -13.12 5.59
N LEU A 62 2.29 -12.72 4.84
CA LEU A 62 1.59 -11.45 5.05
C LEU A 62 0.83 -11.45 6.38
N ALA A 63 0.13 -12.54 6.71
CA ALA A 63 -0.69 -12.64 7.91
C ALA A 63 0.15 -12.81 9.18
N HIS A 64 1.13 -13.71 9.18
CA HIS A 64 1.81 -14.20 10.38
C HIS A 64 3.33 -14.06 10.37
N GLY A 65 3.92 -13.88 9.18
CA GLY A 65 5.36 -13.76 8.99
C GLY A 65 5.86 -12.32 9.03
N ARG A 66 6.72 -11.98 8.07
CA ARG A 66 7.32 -10.65 7.90
C ARG A 66 6.35 -9.56 7.51
N ALA A 67 5.14 -9.93 7.07
CA ALA A 67 4.09 -9.01 6.60
C ALA A 67 4.40 -8.34 5.24
N PHE A 68 5.36 -8.85 4.49
CA PHE A 68 5.63 -8.44 3.11
C PHE A 68 6.22 -9.59 2.29
N GLN A 69 6.05 -9.51 0.96
CA GLN A 69 6.63 -10.43 -0.01
C GLN A 69 6.95 -9.66 -1.30
N LEU A 70 8.14 -9.86 -1.85
CA LEU A 70 8.47 -9.46 -3.21
C LEU A 70 8.33 -10.67 -4.12
N VAL A 71 7.58 -10.52 -5.21
CA VAL A 71 7.45 -11.53 -6.28
C VAL A 71 8.09 -10.94 -7.53
N ARG A 72 9.02 -11.68 -8.14
CA ARG A 72 9.80 -11.23 -9.28
C ARG A 72 9.48 -12.05 -10.52
N GLY A 73 9.52 -11.38 -11.68
CA GLY A 73 9.35 -12.05 -12.97
C GLY A 73 7.90 -12.16 -13.45
N PHE A 74 6.99 -11.30 -12.96
CA PHE A 74 5.65 -11.20 -13.55
C PHE A 74 5.77 -10.82 -15.03
N PRO A 75 5.03 -11.48 -15.96
CA PRO A 75 5.28 -11.46 -17.40
C PRO A 75 4.78 -10.17 -18.10
N VAL A 76 5.23 -8.99 -17.65
CA VAL A 76 4.85 -7.70 -18.26
C VAL A 76 5.31 -7.55 -19.70
N ASP A 77 6.32 -8.29 -20.12
CA ASP A 77 6.88 -8.34 -21.45
C ASP A 77 6.13 -9.27 -22.42
N GLU A 78 5.25 -10.14 -21.91
CA GLU A 78 4.47 -11.13 -22.68
C GLU A 78 2.98 -10.77 -22.81
N LEU A 79 2.53 -9.77 -22.04
CA LEU A 79 1.13 -9.36 -21.90
C LEU A 79 0.93 -7.95 -22.45
N ASP A 80 -0.19 -7.73 -23.12
CA ASP A 80 -0.60 -6.37 -23.44
C ASP A 80 -1.10 -5.62 -22.18
N PRO A 81 -1.34 -4.28 -22.24
CA PRO A 81 -1.76 -3.51 -21.06
C PRO A 81 -3.07 -3.99 -20.43
N HIS A 82 -4.02 -4.51 -21.21
CA HIS A 82 -5.28 -5.05 -20.70
C HIS A 82 -5.07 -6.41 -20.04
N GLU A 83 -4.34 -7.30 -20.70
CA GLU A 83 -3.96 -8.60 -20.17
C GLU A 83 -3.14 -8.46 -18.87
N THR A 84 -2.21 -7.49 -18.81
CA THR A 84 -1.40 -7.17 -17.61
C THR A 84 -2.28 -6.77 -16.43
N ARG A 85 -3.26 -5.89 -16.63
CA ARG A 85 -4.21 -5.47 -15.60
C ARG A 85 -5.08 -6.63 -15.15
N THR A 86 -5.57 -7.43 -16.08
CA THR A 86 -6.37 -8.64 -15.81
C THR A 86 -5.56 -9.66 -15.01
N ALA A 87 -4.31 -9.90 -15.39
CA ALA A 87 -3.43 -10.82 -14.70
C ALA A 87 -3.09 -10.37 -13.26
N PHE A 88 -2.79 -9.08 -13.08
CA PHE A 88 -2.49 -8.54 -11.75
C PHE A 88 -3.70 -8.58 -10.82
N LEU A 89 -4.87 -8.25 -11.34
CA LEU A 89 -6.15 -8.36 -10.61
C LEU A 89 -6.46 -9.82 -10.27
N GLY A 90 -6.29 -10.73 -11.25
CA GLY A 90 -6.50 -12.16 -11.06
C GLY A 90 -5.56 -12.76 -10.01
N LEU A 91 -4.28 -12.40 -10.03
CA LEU A 91 -3.33 -12.83 -9.01
C LEU A 91 -3.72 -12.31 -7.63
N GLY A 92 -4.11 -11.02 -7.54
CA GLY A 92 -4.56 -10.41 -6.28
C GLY A 92 -5.80 -11.06 -5.70
N SER A 93 -6.74 -11.54 -6.53
CA SER A 93 -7.98 -12.20 -6.07
C SER A 93 -7.74 -13.47 -5.25
N HIS A 94 -6.56 -14.08 -5.34
CA HIS A 94 -6.16 -15.19 -4.47
C HIS A 94 -5.72 -14.76 -3.08
N LEU A 95 -5.34 -13.49 -2.89
CA LEU A 95 -4.91 -12.92 -1.60
C LEU A 95 -6.06 -12.23 -0.86
N GLY A 96 -7.01 -11.67 -1.61
CA GLY A 96 -8.12 -10.93 -1.03
C GLY A 96 -9.11 -10.42 -2.08
N VAL A 97 -10.15 -9.76 -1.60
CA VAL A 97 -11.16 -9.13 -2.45
C VAL A 97 -10.69 -7.75 -2.85
N PRO A 98 -10.63 -7.40 -4.15
CA PRO A 98 -10.28 -6.07 -4.61
C PRO A 98 -11.25 -5.01 -4.06
N VAL A 99 -10.71 -3.88 -3.57
CA VAL A 99 -11.49 -2.78 -3.03
C VAL A 99 -11.17 -1.47 -3.77
N GLY A 100 -12.15 -0.58 -3.84
CA GLY A 100 -12.00 0.74 -4.46
C GLY A 100 -10.99 1.61 -3.71
N GLN A 101 -10.17 2.36 -4.46
CA GLN A 101 -9.10 3.20 -3.92
C GLN A 101 -9.47 4.68 -3.83
N ASN A 102 -10.60 5.05 -4.37
CA ASN A 102 -11.12 6.41 -4.40
C ASN A 102 -12.64 6.38 -4.53
N ARG A 103 -13.25 7.57 -4.47
CA ARG A 103 -14.70 7.74 -4.55
C ARG A 103 -15.33 7.23 -5.86
N SER A 104 -14.57 7.15 -6.94
CA SER A 104 -15.05 6.57 -8.21
C SER A 104 -15.02 5.05 -8.23
N GLY A 105 -14.56 4.40 -7.17
CA GLY A 105 -14.48 2.94 -7.06
C GLY A 105 -13.37 2.33 -7.93
N GLU A 106 -12.33 3.09 -8.25
CA GLU A 106 -11.20 2.60 -9.04
C GLU A 106 -10.47 1.47 -8.32
N ILE A 107 -10.43 0.29 -8.93
CA ILE A 107 -9.83 -0.93 -8.36
C ILE A 107 -8.32 -1.01 -8.60
N LEU A 108 -7.86 -0.62 -9.79
CA LEU A 108 -6.45 -0.59 -10.18
C LEU A 108 -6.05 0.84 -10.48
N THR A 109 -5.13 1.38 -9.69
CA THR A 109 -4.66 2.77 -9.84
C THR A 109 -3.28 2.82 -10.47
N ASP A 110 -3.13 3.70 -11.47
CA ASP A 110 -1.85 4.02 -12.07
C ASP A 110 -1.04 4.95 -11.16
N ILE A 111 0.14 4.50 -10.74
CA ILE A 111 1.07 5.26 -9.89
C ILE A 111 2.19 5.80 -10.77
N ARG A 112 2.06 7.07 -11.18
CA ARG A 112 3.00 7.75 -12.07
C ARG A 112 2.92 9.26 -11.89
N ASP A 113 3.94 9.98 -12.38
CA ASP A 113 3.90 11.44 -12.43
C ASP A 113 2.98 11.93 -13.57
N GLU A 114 1.87 12.53 -13.21
CA GLU A 114 0.94 13.16 -14.14
C GLU A 114 1.29 14.63 -14.44
N ARG A 115 2.42 15.11 -13.91
CA ARG A 115 2.89 16.50 -14.04
C ARG A 115 1.90 17.54 -13.54
N LEU A 116 1.12 17.17 -12.53
CA LEU A 116 0.21 18.08 -11.86
C LEU A 116 0.99 19.00 -10.91
N PRO A 117 0.55 20.27 -10.75
CA PRO A 117 1.14 21.15 -9.74
C PRO A 117 0.96 20.53 -8.34
N ALA A 118 2.06 20.24 -7.68
CA ALA A 118 2.04 19.52 -6.40
C ALA A 118 1.45 20.36 -5.24
N GLU A 119 1.40 21.68 -5.42
CA GLU A 119 0.85 22.64 -4.48
C GLU A 119 -0.68 22.76 -4.58
N GLU A 120 -1.30 22.22 -5.61
CA GLU A 120 -2.75 22.26 -5.75
C GLU A 120 -3.42 21.38 -4.69
N PRO A 121 -4.41 21.91 -3.97
CA PRO A 121 -5.23 21.11 -3.05
C PRO A 121 -5.81 19.90 -3.79
N HIS A 122 -5.82 18.74 -3.12
CA HIS A 122 -6.35 17.47 -3.65
C HIS A 122 -5.47 16.75 -4.70
N VAL A 123 -4.29 17.25 -5.06
CA VAL A 123 -3.33 16.48 -5.84
C VAL A 123 -2.72 15.40 -4.93
N ARG A 124 -3.16 14.15 -5.15
CA ARG A 124 -2.64 13.03 -4.38
C ARG A 124 -1.17 12.76 -4.71
N ARG A 125 -0.34 12.55 -3.70
CA ARG A 125 1.12 12.41 -3.83
C ARG A 125 1.56 11.30 -4.79
N TYR A 126 0.80 10.23 -4.94
CA TYR A 126 1.11 9.15 -5.87
C TYR A 126 1.05 9.56 -7.35
N ARG A 127 0.39 10.69 -7.67
CA ARG A 127 0.30 11.29 -9.01
C ARG A 127 1.43 12.28 -9.30
N THR A 128 2.42 12.34 -8.42
CA THR A 128 3.57 13.24 -8.51
C THR A 128 4.88 12.47 -8.36
N ARG A 129 6.00 13.07 -8.78
CA ARG A 129 7.35 12.53 -8.60
C ARG A 129 7.99 12.88 -7.25
N LEU A 130 7.29 13.63 -6.41
CA LEU A 130 7.80 14.03 -5.10
C LEU A 130 7.91 12.82 -4.17
N ARG A 131 8.78 12.93 -3.18
CA ARG A 131 8.90 11.94 -2.11
C ARG A 131 7.54 11.72 -1.44
N GLN A 132 7.25 10.48 -1.14
CA GLN A 132 6.11 10.06 -0.36
C GLN A 132 6.61 9.45 0.94
N ASP A 133 6.40 10.16 2.05
CA ASP A 133 6.88 9.75 3.36
C ASP A 133 6.25 8.44 3.83
N PHE A 134 6.81 7.81 4.87
CA PHE A 134 6.28 6.59 5.43
C PHE A 134 4.81 6.75 5.83
N HIS A 135 3.97 5.85 5.31
CA HIS A 135 2.53 5.87 5.51
C HIS A 135 1.94 4.46 5.40
N THR A 136 0.66 4.37 5.70
CA THR A 136 -0.18 3.22 5.37
C THR A 136 -1.28 3.66 4.40
N ASP A 137 -1.83 2.72 3.66
CA ASP A 137 -2.99 2.94 2.79
C ASP A 137 -4.30 2.50 3.47
N GLY A 138 -5.43 2.58 2.78
CA GLY A 138 -6.75 2.23 3.30
C GLY A 138 -7.20 0.79 3.02
N ALA A 139 -6.31 -0.19 3.04
CA ALA A 139 -6.64 -1.59 2.74
C ALA A 139 -5.90 -2.56 3.67
N ASP A 140 -6.28 -3.84 3.67
CA ASP A 140 -5.55 -4.87 4.41
C ASP A 140 -4.24 -5.24 3.70
N ILE A 141 -4.30 -5.41 2.38
CA ILE A 141 -3.13 -5.69 1.55
C ILE A 141 -3.00 -4.61 0.49
N VAL A 142 -1.76 -4.14 0.30
CA VAL A 142 -1.38 -3.30 -0.83
C VAL A 142 -0.45 -4.09 -1.74
N GLY A 143 -0.82 -4.17 -3.02
CA GLY A 143 0.01 -4.70 -4.10
C GLY A 143 0.51 -3.58 -4.99
N LEU A 144 1.80 -3.60 -5.32
CA LEU A 144 2.43 -2.68 -6.28
C LEU A 144 3.15 -3.50 -7.35
N LEU A 145 2.64 -3.49 -8.58
CA LEU A 145 3.30 -4.10 -9.75
C LEU A 145 4.09 -3.03 -10.48
N CYS A 146 5.39 -3.24 -10.64
CA CYS A 146 6.27 -2.37 -11.42
C CYS A 146 6.15 -2.70 -12.91
N LEU A 147 5.71 -1.72 -13.70
CA LEU A 147 5.72 -1.78 -15.17
C LEU A 147 7.00 -1.17 -15.73
N ASN A 148 7.35 0.03 -15.24
CA ASN A 148 8.59 0.73 -15.58
C ASN A 148 9.19 1.38 -14.33
N THR A 149 10.52 1.44 -14.28
CA THR A 149 11.26 2.16 -13.24
C THR A 149 11.52 3.61 -13.65
N ALA A 150 11.88 4.47 -12.70
CA ALA A 150 12.38 5.81 -12.99
C ALA A 150 13.81 5.75 -13.57
N LEU A 151 14.28 6.85 -14.13
CA LEU A 151 15.69 7.00 -14.50
C LEU A 151 16.61 6.99 -13.28
N ARG A 152 16.18 7.61 -12.17
CA ARG A 152 16.86 7.67 -10.88
C ARG A 152 15.86 7.90 -9.77
N GLY A 153 16.09 7.30 -8.61
CA GLY A 153 15.22 7.42 -7.45
C GLY A 153 13.95 6.59 -7.58
N GLY A 154 12.97 6.88 -6.74
CA GLY A 154 11.68 6.19 -6.73
C GLY A 154 11.72 4.82 -6.07
N GLU A 155 12.77 4.54 -5.30
CA GLU A 155 12.93 3.33 -4.52
C GLU A 155 11.76 3.20 -3.53
N SER A 156 11.24 1.98 -3.41
CA SER A 156 10.25 1.65 -2.40
C SER A 156 10.95 1.36 -1.08
N ARG A 157 10.48 1.96 0.01
CA ARG A 157 10.96 1.68 1.35
C ARG A 157 9.83 1.11 2.18
N ILE A 158 10.17 0.14 3.01
CA ILE A 158 9.22 -0.47 3.96
C ILE A 158 9.84 -0.51 5.35
N ALA A 159 9.00 -0.29 6.38
CA ALA A 159 9.38 -0.38 7.78
C ALA A 159 8.38 -1.23 8.55
N SER A 160 8.87 -2.10 9.45
CA SER A 160 7.99 -2.89 10.31
C SER A 160 7.28 -2.01 11.32
N ALA A 161 5.94 -2.01 11.33
CA ALA A 161 5.12 -1.30 12.32
C ALA A 161 5.51 -1.67 13.75
N GLY A 162 5.78 -2.95 14.02
CA GLY A 162 6.23 -3.40 15.33
C GLY A 162 7.63 -2.91 15.71
N ALA A 163 8.54 -2.70 14.75
CA ALA A 163 9.85 -2.11 15.04
C ALA A 163 9.73 -0.62 15.37
N VAL A 164 8.89 0.11 14.63
CA VAL A 164 8.58 1.52 14.91
C VAL A 164 7.91 1.67 16.27
N TYR A 165 6.92 0.84 16.58
CA TYR A 165 6.23 0.81 17.88
C TYR A 165 7.23 0.61 19.04
N ASN A 166 8.09 -0.40 18.96
CA ASN A 166 9.05 -0.68 20.01
C ASN A 166 10.08 0.44 20.19
N ALA A 167 10.53 1.05 19.10
CA ALA A 167 11.46 2.18 19.18
C ALA A 167 10.80 3.41 19.86
N LEU A 168 9.52 3.66 19.57
CA LEU A 168 8.72 4.69 20.27
C LEU A 168 8.57 4.35 21.75
N LEU A 169 8.19 3.09 22.06
CA LEU A 169 8.00 2.63 23.45
C LEU A 169 9.29 2.73 24.26
N GLU A 170 10.44 2.40 23.68
CA GLU A 170 11.75 2.47 24.35
C GLU A 170 12.23 3.90 24.57
N SER A 171 11.99 4.81 23.61
CA SER A 171 12.55 6.15 23.64
C SER A 171 11.62 7.19 24.26
N ARG A 172 10.34 7.16 23.91
CA ARG A 172 9.32 8.17 24.29
C ARG A 172 7.94 7.52 24.45
N PRO A 173 7.74 6.70 25.53
CA PRO A 173 6.45 6.06 25.79
C PRO A 173 5.31 7.07 25.99
N ASP A 174 5.61 8.28 26.43
CA ASP A 174 4.65 9.38 26.51
C ASP A 174 4.08 9.77 25.13
N LEU A 175 4.92 9.84 24.10
CA LEU A 175 4.48 10.15 22.74
C LEU A 175 3.78 8.97 22.06
N LEU A 176 4.13 7.74 22.43
CA LEU A 176 3.38 6.55 22.00
C LEU A 176 1.91 6.63 22.46
N GLU A 177 1.67 7.02 23.71
CA GLU A 177 0.32 7.24 24.25
C GLU A 177 -0.44 8.35 23.51
N VAL A 178 0.26 9.37 23.00
CA VAL A 178 -0.35 10.42 22.17
C VAL A 178 -0.89 9.83 20.85
N LEU A 179 -0.15 8.90 20.23
CA LEU A 179 -0.57 8.26 18.96
C LEU A 179 -1.79 7.35 19.11
N HIS A 180 -2.12 6.90 20.32
CA HIS A 180 -3.37 6.16 20.61
C HIS A 180 -4.59 7.07 20.75
N ARG A 181 -4.40 8.40 20.77
CA ARG A 181 -5.51 9.36 20.82
C ARG A 181 -5.96 9.75 19.42
N PRO A 182 -7.25 10.15 19.23
CA PRO A 182 -7.74 10.60 17.93
C PRO A 182 -6.99 11.83 17.41
N PHE A 183 -6.64 11.77 16.12
CA PHE A 183 -6.19 12.90 15.31
C PHE A 183 -7.26 13.21 14.27
N HIS A 184 -7.24 14.42 13.73
CA HIS A 184 -8.11 14.81 12.63
C HIS A 184 -7.38 14.60 11.29
N TRP A 185 -8.08 14.01 10.33
CA TRP A 185 -7.58 13.62 9.02
C TRP A 185 -8.39 14.30 7.93
N ASP A 186 -7.74 14.90 6.97
CA ASP A 186 -8.39 15.47 5.80
C ASP A 186 -8.89 14.35 4.87
N ARG A 187 -10.10 14.48 4.35
CA ARG A 187 -10.63 13.50 3.38
C ARG A 187 -10.13 13.73 1.95
N GLN A 188 -9.34 14.77 1.70
CA GLN A 188 -8.77 15.09 0.39
C GLN A 188 -9.81 15.25 -0.73
N GLY A 189 -11.02 15.71 -0.40
CA GLY A 189 -12.12 15.87 -1.33
C GLY A 189 -12.89 14.57 -1.65
N GLU A 190 -12.66 13.52 -0.85
CA GLU A 190 -13.36 12.23 -1.00
C GLU A 190 -14.58 12.12 -0.06
N GLU A 191 -14.99 13.21 0.58
CA GLU A 191 -16.19 13.22 1.45
C GLU A 191 -17.46 12.95 0.66
N GLY A 192 -18.35 12.15 1.24
CA GLY A 192 -19.69 11.90 0.74
C GLY A 192 -20.65 13.09 0.97
N PRO A 193 -21.84 13.08 0.35
CA PRO A 193 -22.85 14.11 0.58
C PRO A 193 -23.24 14.22 2.05
N GLY A 194 -22.97 15.38 2.68
CA GLY A 194 -23.28 15.64 4.09
C GLY A 194 -22.24 15.16 5.08
N GLU A 195 -21.14 14.58 4.63
CA GLU A 195 -19.99 14.27 5.48
C GLU A 195 -19.12 15.51 5.69
N GLN A 196 -18.40 15.52 6.83
CA GLN A 196 -17.39 16.53 7.08
C GLN A 196 -16.18 16.27 6.15
N PRO A 197 -15.45 17.34 5.71
CA PRO A 197 -14.24 17.17 4.88
C PRO A 197 -13.06 16.59 5.68
N TRP A 198 -13.28 16.18 6.91
CA TRP A 198 -12.32 15.55 7.81
C TRP A 198 -13.00 14.46 8.65
N PHE A 199 -12.20 13.58 9.25
CA PHE A 199 -12.64 12.56 10.19
C PHE A 199 -11.64 12.42 11.34
N GLU A 200 -12.04 11.74 12.41
CA GLU A 200 -11.20 11.49 13.58
C GLU A 200 -10.82 10.03 13.67
N LEU A 201 -9.53 9.76 13.92
CA LEU A 201 -9.00 8.43 14.11
C LEU A 201 -7.66 8.45 14.85
N PRO A 202 -7.37 7.47 15.73
CA PRO A 202 -6.03 7.28 16.27
C PRO A 202 -5.05 6.82 15.17
N PRO A 203 -3.84 7.40 15.07
CA PRO A 203 -2.77 6.87 14.21
C PRO A 203 -2.30 5.46 14.56
N LEU A 204 -2.49 5.05 15.81
CA LEU A 204 -2.07 3.77 16.33
C LEU A 204 -3.23 3.11 17.10
N SER A 205 -3.51 1.88 16.77
CA SER A 205 -4.44 0.99 17.48
C SER A 205 -3.79 -0.36 17.76
N GLU A 206 -4.44 -1.17 18.58
CA GLU A 206 -4.02 -2.56 18.82
C GLU A 206 -5.17 -3.51 18.45
N VAL A 207 -4.81 -4.52 17.68
CA VAL A 207 -5.71 -5.62 17.34
C VAL A 207 -5.08 -6.92 17.84
N ASP A 208 -5.72 -7.62 18.74
CA ASP A 208 -5.23 -8.85 19.38
C ASP A 208 -3.80 -8.70 19.95
N GLY A 209 -3.53 -7.57 20.61
CA GLY A 209 -2.22 -7.25 21.19
C GLY A 209 -1.12 -6.96 20.15
N THR A 210 -1.48 -6.76 18.90
CA THR A 210 -0.54 -6.41 17.83
C THR A 210 -0.77 -4.95 17.40
N PRO A 211 0.28 -4.09 17.42
CA PRO A 211 0.14 -2.71 16.98
C PRO A 211 -0.21 -2.63 15.50
N ARG A 212 -1.14 -1.75 15.18
CA ARG A 212 -1.59 -1.41 13.84
C ARG A 212 -1.49 0.08 13.64
N PHE A 213 -0.71 0.49 12.65
CA PHE A 213 -0.70 1.88 12.24
C PHE A 213 -1.69 2.11 11.11
N PHE A 214 -2.48 3.18 11.25
CA PHE A 214 -3.09 3.88 10.15
C PHE A 214 -2.48 5.28 10.14
N TYR A 215 -1.58 5.57 9.21
CA TYR A 215 -0.79 6.79 9.25
C TYR A 215 -0.55 7.37 7.85
N LEU A 216 -1.05 8.58 7.65
CA LEU A 216 -0.78 9.42 6.50
C LEU A 216 -0.51 10.85 7.04
N GLY A 217 0.72 11.13 7.44
CA GLY A 217 1.08 12.36 8.15
C GLY A 217 0.65 13.64 7.43
N TRP A 218 0.64 13.63 6.09
CA TRP A 218 0.15 14.79 5.31
C TRP A 218 -1.37 14.96 5.39
N TYR A 219 -2.18 13.91 5.56
CA TYR A 219 -3.63 14.05 5.76
C TYR A 219 -3.95 14.72 7.10
N ILE A 220 -3.16 14.41 8.13
CA ILE A 220 -3.29 15.04 9.45
C ILE A 220 -2.90 16.53 9.35
N ARG A 221 -1.78 16.84 8.67
CA ARG A 221 -1.33 18.22 8.48
C ARG A 221 -2.30 19.03 7.62
N ASP A 222 -2.84 18.42 6.54
CA ASP A 222 -3.80 19.07 5.65
C ASP A 222 -5.15 19.34 6.33
N ALA A 223 -5.57 18.53 7.31
CA ALA A 223 -6.77 18.78 8.10
C ALA A 223 -6.73 20.13 8.83
N GLN A 224 -5.52 20.67 9.10
CA GLN A 224 -5.36 21.98 9.74
C GLN A 224 -5.83 23.17 8.88
N ARG A 225 -6.17 22.94 7.62
CA ARG A 225 -6.81 23.98 6.76
C ARG A 225 -8.27 24.25 7.15
N HIS A 226 -8.93 23.29 7.82
CA HIS A 226 -10.34 23.43 8.24
C HIS A 226 -10.40 24.22 9.56
N PRO A 227 -11.20 25.32 9.63
CA PRO A 227 -11.28 26.15 10.84
C PRO A 227 -11.87 25.42 12.05
N GLU A 228 -12.72 24.42 11.80
CA GLU A 228 -13.40 23.61 12.83
C GLU A 228 -12.48 22.56 13.46
N VAL A 229 -11.38 22.23 12.78
CA VAL A 229 -10.42 21.24 13.27
C VAL A 229 -9.51 21.88 14.34
N PRO A 230 -9.44 21.31 15.56
CA PRO A 230 -8.50 21.74 16.58
C PRO A 230 -7.05 21.77 16.06
N ARG A 231 -6.29 22.76 16.48
CA ARG A 231 -4.87 22.81 16.13
C ARG A 231 -4.11 21.66 16.77
N LEU A 232 -3.19 21.07 16.00
CA LEU A 232 -2.27 20.06 16.55
C LEU A 232 -1.52 20.63 17.73
N THR A 233 -1.45 19.87 18.80
CA THR A 233 -0.64 20.23 19.97
C THR A 233 0.84 19.98 19.68
N ASP A 234 1.72 20.59 20.47
CA ASP A 234 3.17 20.35 20.35
C ASP A 234 3.50 18.86 20.55
N GLU A 235 2.83 18.18 21.47
CA GLU A 235 3.00 16.73 21.72
C GLU A 235 2.59 15.89 20.50
N GLN A 236 1.49 16.26 19.82
CA GLN A 236 1.05 15.58 18.61
C GLN A 236 2.05 15.77 17.46
N LEU A 237 2.56 16.99 17.28
CA LEU A 237 3.58 17.26 16.28
C LEU A 237 4.87 16.50 16.58
N GLU A 238 5.34 16.50 17.83
CA GLU A 238 6.53 15.76 18.26
C GLU A 238 6.36 14.24 18.07
N ALA A 239 5.17 13.68 18.35
CA ALA A 239 4.87 12.28 18.16
C ALA A 239 4.92 11.87 16.67
N MET A 240 4.36 12.70 15.78
CA MET A 240 4.42 12.50 14.34
C MET A 240 5.86 12.57 13.81
N GLU A 241 6.62 13.60 14.23
CA GLU A 241 8.01 13.78 13.82
C GLU A 241 8.90 12.63 14.28
N LEU A 242 8.72 12.15 15.50
CA LEU A 242 9.48 11.01 16.03
C LEU A 242 9.13 9.70 15.29
N LEU A 243 7.85 9.43 15.02
CA LEU A 243 7.43 8.29 14.22
C LEU A 243 8.09 8.29 12.84
N GLU A 244 8.02 9.43 12.15
CA GLU A 244 8.61 9.63 10.83
C GLU A 244 10.15 9.50 10.87
N ALA A 245 10.80 10.03 11.89
CA ALA A 245 12.24 9.91 12.08
C ALA A 245 12.68 8.45 12.30
N ILE A 246 11.96 7.70 13.16
CA ILE A 246 12.24 6.29 13.41
C ILE A 246 12.03 5.46 12.14
N ALA A 247 10.93 5.64 11.41
CA ALA A 247 10.68 4.92 10.17
C ALA A 247 11.75 5.22 9.09
N ASN A 248 12.30 6.43 9.09
CA ASN A 248 13.37 6.86 8.19
C ASN A 248 14.78 6.43 8.65
N ASP A 249 14.95 5.82 9.82
CA ASP A 249 16.23 5.28 10.25
C ASP A 249 16.63 4.08 9.36
N PRO A 250 17.81 4.08 8.71
CA PRO A 250 18.30 2.97 7.91
C PRO A 250 18.43 1.64 8.68
N ALA A 251 18.48 1.68 10.00
CA ALA A 251 18.45 0.49 10.84
C ALA A 251 17.04 -0.13 10.99
N VAL A 252 16.00 0.62 10.65
CA VAL A 252 14.59 0.24 10.82
C VAL A 252 13.94 -0.17 9.50
N HIS A 253 14.18 0.58 8.41
CA HIS A 253 13.57 0.30 7.12
C HIS A 253 14.46 -0.51 6.18
N VAL A 254 13.82 -1.09 5.17
CA VAL A 254 14.47 -1.75 4.03
C VAL A 254 14.07 -1.05 2.75
N GLU A 255 15.04 -0.88 1.88
CA GLU A 255 14.87 -0.34 0.54
C GLU A 255 14.73 -1.48 -0.48
N MET A 256 13.77 -1.35 -1.39
CA MET A 256 13.53 -2.31 -2.47
C MET A 256 13.75 -1.61 -3.82
N ASP A 257 14.71 -2.11 -4.55
CA ASP A 257 14.98 -1.70 -5.93
C ASP A 257 14.13 -2.55 -6.88
N PHE A 258 13.04 -1.97 -7.36
CA PHE A 258 12.10 -2.65 -8.26
C PHE A 258 12.67 -2.78 -9.66
N ARG A 259 12.31 -3.87 -10.31
CA ARG A 259 12.51 -4.13 -11.74
C ARG A 259 11.14 -4.28 -12.42
N PRO A 260 11.02 -4.02 -13.72
CA PRO A 260 9.79 -4.36 -14.44
C PRO A 260 9.41 -5.83 -14.21
N GLY A 261 8.16 -6.07 -13.85
CA GLY A 261 7.65 -7.39 -13.45
C GLY A 261 7.84 -7.74 -11.96
N ASP A 262 8.35 -6.82 -11.12
CA ASP A 262 8.34 -7.03 -9.66
C ASP A 262 6.98 -6.65 -9.08
N ILE A 263 6.47 -7.47 -8.16
CA ILE A 263 5.28 -7.18 -7.36
C ILE A 263 5.66 -7.15 -5.89
N GLN A 264 5.43 -6.03 -5.23
CA GLN A 264 5.49 -5.93 -3.77
C GLN A 264 4.09 -6.13 -3.19
N TRP A 265 3.95 -7.12 -2.31
CA TRP A 265 2.77 -7.31 -1.46
C TRP A 265 3.11 -6.94 -0.03
N ILE A 266 2.29 -6.12 0.63
CA ILE A 266 2.44 -5.78 2.05
C ILE A 266 1.13 -5.94 2.81
N ASN A 267 1.22 -6.42 4.05
CA ASN A 267 0.16 -6.27 5.05
C ASN A 267 0.23 -4.83 5.59
N ASN A 268 -0.69 -4.03 5.15
CA ASN A 268 -0.67 -2.58 5.32
C ASN A 268 -0.80 -2.12 6.79
N GLY A 269 -1.41 -2.91 7.67
CA GLY A 269 -1.47 -2.57 9.11
C GLY A 269 -0.19 -2.92 9.88
N ARG A 270 0.71 -3.73 9.29
CA ARG A 270 1.95 -4.20 9.92
C ARG A 270 3.22 -3.64 9.26
N VAL A 271 3.07 -2.94 8.14
CA VAL A 271 4.17 -2.37 7.36
C VAL A 271 3.81 -0.95 6.95
N LEU A 272 4.63 0.01 7.35
CA LEU A 272 4.63 1.35 6.76
C LEU A 272 5.47 1.32 5.49
N HIS A 273 5.04 2.05 4.47
CA HIS A 273 5.76 2.12 3.20
C HIS A 273 5.97 3.56 2.74
N ALA A 274 7.03 3.76 1.98
CA ALA A 274 7.44 5.05 1.46
C ALA A 274 7.98 4.91 0.05
N ARG A 275 8.09 6.04 -0.64
CA ARG A 275 8.74 6.12 -1.95
C ARG A 275 9.63 7.36 -2.01
N GLU A 276 10.86 7.19 -2.45
CA GLU A 276 11.75 8.31 -2.70
C GLU A 276 11.28 9.17 -3.88
N ALA A 277 11.71 10.43 -3.90
CA ALA A 277 11.54 11.28 -5.06
C ALA A 277 12.29 10.68 -6.26
N TYR A 278 11.85 10.97 -7.48
CA TYR A 278 12.45 10.40 -8.68
C TYR A 278 12.53 11.38 -9.85
N ASP A 279 13.46 11.08 -10.74
CA ASP A 279 13.58 11.71 -12.04
C ASP A 279 13.06 10.75 -13.11
N ASP A 280 12.16 11.23 -13.96
CA ASP A 280 11.56 10.46 -15.04
C ASP A 280 12.24 10.72 -16.39
N ALA A 281 12.04 9.77 -17.31
CA ALA A 281 12.40 9.92 -18.71
C ALA A 281 11.58 11.04 -19.38
N GLU A 282 12.13 11.63 -20.44
CA GLU A 282 11.39 12.58 -21.28
C GLU A 282 10.28 11.86 -22.05
N ASP A 283 10.59 10.69 -22.61
CA ASP A 283 9.62 9.85 -23.30
C ASP A 283 8.56 9.30 -22.31
N PRO A 284 7.26 9.60 -22.51
CA PRO A 284 6.19 9.09 -21.67
C PRO A 284 6.14 7.56 -21.56
N ALA A 285 6.58 6.83 -22.59
CA ALA A 285 6.58 5.37 -22.62
C ALA A 285 7.64 4.76 -21.68
N GLU A 286 8.69 5.52 -21.37
CA GLU A 286 9.80 5.07 -20.52
C GLU A 286 9.71 5.59 -19.08
N ARG A 287 8.64 6.34 -18.75
CA ARG A 287 8.45 6.90 -17.41
C ARG A 287 8.11 5.83 -16.40
N ARG A 288 8.47 6.13 -15.14
CA ARG A 288 8.09 5.31 -14.00
C ARG A 288 6.58 5.07 -14.00
N HIS A 289 6.20 3.80 -13.94
CA HIS A 289 4.81 3.40 -13.93
C HIS A 289 4.63 2.14 -13.10
N LEU A 290 3.81 2.22 -12.05
CA LEU A 290 3.36 1.05 -11.30
C LEU A 290 1.83 0.96 -11.35
N LEU A 291 1.31 -0.24 -11.17
CA LEU A 291 -0.11 -0.47 -10.86
C LEU A 291 -0.24 -0.75 -9.37
N ARG A 292 -1.20 -0.10 -8.72
CA ARG A 292 -1.56 -0.38 -7.33
C ARG A 292 -2.89 -1.10 -7.26
N LEU A 293 -2.94 -2.13 -6.43
CA LEU A 293 -4.13 -2.90 -6.09
C LEU A 293 -4.32 -2.91 -4.57
N TRP A 294 -5.52 -2.56 -4.11
CA TRP A 294 -5.93 -2.68 -2.73
C TRP A 294 -6.84 -3.88 -2.54
N LEU A 295 -6.61 -4.66 -1.48
CA LEU A 295 -7.37 -5.86 -1.18
C LEU A 295 -7.87 -5.85 0.27
N ALA A 296 -9.11 -6.29 0.46
CA ALA A 296 -9.58 -6.82 1.73
C ALA A 296 -9.08 -8.28 1.82
N ALA A 297 -8.22 -8.58 2.78
CA ALA A 297 -7.62 -9.91 2.90
C ALA A 297 -8.67 -10.98 3.24
N HIS A 298 -8.46 -12.22 2.76
CA HIS A 298 -9.35 -13.34 3.08
C HIS A 298 -9.18 -13.82 4.52
N ASP A 299 -7.95 -13.83 5.03
CA ASP A 299 -7.57 -14.54 6.26
C ASP A 299 -7.22 -13.60 7.43
N PHE A 300 -7.18 -12.30 7.22
CA PHE A 300 -6.87 -11.32 8.27
C PHE A 300 -7.46 -9.94 8.00
N THR A 301 -7.55 -9.12 9.03
CA THR A 301 -7.93 -7.71 8.91
C THR A 301 -6.81 -6.83 9.44
N SER A 302 -6.32 -5.90 8.62
CA SER A 302 -5.33 -4.90 9.02
C SER A 302 -5.96 -3.59 9.48
N VAL A 303 -7.18 -3.33 9.00
CA VAL A 303 -7.91 -2.08 9.20
C VAL A 303 -9.31 -2.44 9.69
N GLU A 304 -9.73 -1.91 10.83
CA GLU A 304 -11.10 -2.11 11.32
C GLU A 304 -12.13 -1.45 10.39
N GLY A 305 -13.36 -1.97 10.37
CA GLY A 305 -14.40 -1.58 9.41
C GLY A 305 -14.73 -0.08 9.36
N GLU A 306 -14.60 0.63 10.49
CA GLU A 306 -14.78 2.10 10.56
C GLU A 306 -13.67 2.86 9.80
N LEU A 307 -12.46 2.31 9.72
CA LEU A 307 -11.35 2.88 8.97
C LEU A 307 -11.58 2.81 7.46
N ARG A 308 -12.16 1.71 6.99
CA ARG A 308 -12.54 1.54 5.58
C ARG A 308 -13.62 2.53 5.18
N ALA A 309 -14.59 2.80 6.06
CA ALA A 309 -15.64 3.79 5.84
C ALA A 309 -15.11 5.24 5.78
N GLY A 310 -13.95 5.53 6.39
CA GLY A 310 -13.30 6.84 6.35
C GLY A 310 -12.63 7.18 5.01
N LEU A 311 -12.38 6.18 4.15
CA LEU A 311 -11.61 6.33 2.91
C LEU A 311 -12.43 6.26 1.63
N GLY A 312 -13.73 5.97 1.71
CA GLY A 312 -14.65 5.95 0.58
C GLY A 312 -16.02 5.38 0.97
N PRO A 313 -17.11 5.84 0.35
CA PRO A 313 -18.47 5.54 0.81
C PRO A 313 -18.95 4.11 0.58
N ASP A 314 -18.22 3.27 -0.13
CA ASP A 314 -18.69 1.95 -0.58
C ASP A 314 -17.64 0.84 -0.51
N ALA A 315 -16.73 0.86 0.47
CA ALA A 315 -15.97 -0.36 0.73
C ALA A 315 -16.98 -1.44 1.18
N PRO A 316 -17.08 -2.59 0.47
CA PRO A 316 -18.06 -3.60 0.85
C PRO A 316 -17.76 -4.07 2.28
N VAL A 317 -18.69 -3.79 3.19
CA VAL A 317 -18.71 -4.40 4.52
C VAL A 317 -19.05 -5.86 4.27
N THR A 318 -18.05 -6.73 4.33
CA THR A 318 -18.34 -8.17 4.40
C THR A 318 -19.05 -8.41 5.71
N SER A 319 -20.38 -8.58 5.66
CA SER A 319 -21.16 -9.07 6.78
C SER A 319 -20.62 -10.42 7.20
N SER A 320 -20.19 -10.50 8.45
CA SER A 320 -19.86 -11.72 9.21
C SER A 320 -20.93 -12.80 9.09
#